data_c97b5f24084ad8b95a3bfea24164ec64
#
_entry.id   c97b5f24084ad8b95a3bfea24164ec64
#
_cell.length_a   1.000
_cell.length_b   1.000
_cell.length_c   1.000
_cell.angle_alpha   90.00
_cell.angle_beta   90.00
_cell.angle_gamma   90.00
#
_symmetry.space_group_name_H-M   'P 1'
#
loop_
_entity.id
_entity.type
_entity.pdbx_description
1 polymer ?
#
loop_
_entity_poly.entity_id
_entity_poly.type
_entity_poly.pdbx_seq_one_letter_code
_entity_poly.pdbx_strand_id
1 'polypeptide(L)'
;ADALKGYRRDLDDQLRIVERDSFDRLRRQLAGHKVGSTMKFDGLPADGVLTPEFLASVQGYDLFGLRMEEEVAQHFIDLTKQAIEHTREDNARKYEIKNDKLTRGDELPPGVLKMVKVYIAERRRLQPGDKMAGRHGNKGVVSKICPVEDMPYMADGRPADIVLNPLGVPSRMNIGQVLEVHLGWAAKGLGWRIEKMLKTETARQIRAFLNEIYNRTGKHEDLDSLSDEELMRMARNLQNGVPFATPVFDGANEEQIRMM
;
A
#
# COMPACT_ATOMS: atom_id res chain seq x y z
N ALA A 1 18.93 5.59 -8.44
CA ALA A 1 17.73 5.35 -9.23
C ALA A 1 16.57 4.83 -8.36
N ASP A 2 16.75 3.77 -7.55
CA ASP A 2 15.67 3.11 -6.81
C ASP A 2 15.08 3.97 -5.68
N ALA A 3 15.92 4.75 -4.99
CA ALA A 3 15.44 5.67 -3.95
C ALA A 3 14.51 6.76 -4.51
N LEU A 4 14.76 7.25 -5.73
CA LEU A 4 13.88 8.22 -6.40
C LEU A 4 12.59 7.60 -6.88
N LYS A 5 12.63 6.36 -7.36
CA LYS A 5 11.41 5.61 -7.75
C LYS A 5 10.51 5.37 -6.54
N GLY A 6 11.10 4.94 -5.41
CA GLY A 6 10.35 4.76 -4.16
C GLY A 6 9.71 6.07 -3.70
N TYR A 7 10.49 7.16 -3.66
CA TYR A 7 9.99 8.46 -3.24
C TYR A 7 8.88 9.00 -4.17
N ARG A 8 9.01 8.81 -5.49
CA ARG A 8 7.95 9.18 -6.44
C ARG A 8 6.66 8.40 -6.16
N ARG A 9 6.78 7.09 -5.95
CA ARG A 9 5.62 6.26 -5.60
C ARG A 9 4.92 6.72 -4.33
N ASP A 10 5.69 7.10 -3.31
CA ASP A 10 5.13 7.60 -2.05
C ASP A 10 4.37 8.92 -2.25
N LEU A 11 4.88 9.83 -3.10
CA LEU A 11 4.20 11.08 -3.44
C LEU A 11 2.94 10.84 -4.29
N ASP A 12 2.98 9.91 -5.22
CA ASP A 12 1.83 9.52 -6.04
C ASP A 12 0.73 8.87 -5.16
N ASP A 13 1.10 8.03 -4.21
CA ASP A 13 0.17 7.45 -3.23
C ASP A 13 -0.45 8.53 -2.33
N GLN A 14 0.34 9.50 -1.85
CA GLN A 14 -0.17 10.64 -1.09
C GLN A 14 -1.17 11.46 -1.90
N LEU A 15 -0.86 11.77 -3.15
CA LEU A 15 -1.76 12.51 -4.03
C LEU A 15 -3.08 11.75 -4.21
N ARG A 16 -3.03 10.46 -4.50
CA ARG A 16 -4.21 9.60 -4.67
C ARG A 16 -5.11 9.59 -3.43
N ILE A 17 -4.51 9.55 -2.23
CA ILE A 17 -5.28 9.59 -0.97
C ILE A 17 -5.99 10.92 -0.82
N VAL A 18 -5.29 12.04 -1.05
CA VAL A 18 -5.85 13.39 -0.98
C VAL A 18 -6.96 13.57 -2.03
N GLU A 19 -6.75 13.10 -3.26
CA GLU A 19 -7.75 13.15 -4.32
C GLU A 19 -9.02 12.40 -3.92
N ARG A 20 -8.89 11.16 -3.43
CA ARG A 20 -10.02 10.35 -2.98
C ARG A 20 -10.82 11.04 -1.87
N ASP A 21 -10.15 11.48 -0.81
CA ASP A 21 -10.82 12.15 0.31
C ASP A 21 -11.49 13.46 -0.12
N SER A 22 -10.84 14.23 -0.98
CA SER A 22 -11.35 15.49 -1.52
C SER A 22 -12.59 15.26 -2.39
N PHE A 23 -12.58 14.25 -3.27
CA PHE A 23 -13.73 13.89 -4.09
C PHE A 23 -14.89 13.35 -3.25
N ASP A 24 -14.63 12.54 -2.25
CA ASP A 24 -15.68 12.02 -1.36
C ASP A 24 -16.30 13.12 -0.51
N ARG A 25 -15.52 14.11 -0.11
CA ARG A 25 -16.02 15.31 0.56
C ARG A 25 -16.86 16.17 -0.40
N LEU A 26 -16.36 16.40 -1.62
CA LEU A 26 -17.05 17.15 -2.64
C LEU A 26 -18.41 16.51 -2.99
N ARG A 27 -18.46 15.19 -3.19
CA ARG A 27 -19.71 14.46 -3.44
C ARG A 27 -20.75 14.70 -2.34
N ARG A 28 -20.33 14.64 -1.08
CA ARG A 28 -21.21 14.92 0.07
C ARG A 28 -21.71 16.36 0.10
N GLN A 29 -20.88 17.31 -0.30
CA GLN A 29 -21.25 18.73 -0.35
C GLN A 29 -22.15 19.06 -1.54
N LEU A 30 -21.98 18.40 -2.69
CA LEU A 30 -22.80 18.65 -3.87
C LEU A 30 -24.15 17.93 -3.84
N ALA A 31 -24.35 16.96 -2.98
CA ALA A 31 -25.61 16.23 -2.87
C ALA A 31 -26.78 17.17 -2.53
N GLY A 32 -27.84 17.13 -3.35
CA GLY A 32 -29.04 17.97 -3.19
C GLY A 32 -28.98 19.33 -3.88
N HIS A 33 -27.84 19.75 -4.43
CA HIS A 33 -27.72 20.98 -5.20
C HIS A 33 -28.11 20.79 -6.67
N LYS A 34 -28.52 21.88 -7.34
CA LYS A 34 -28.93 21.85 -8.75
C LYS A 34 -27.80 22.25 -9.69
N VAL A 35 -27.76 21.56 -10.82
CA VAL A 35 -26.87 21.88 -11.95
C VAL A 35 -27.52 22.92 -12.83
N GLY A 36 -26.73 23.86 -13.38
CA GLY A 36 -27.22 24.91 -14.28
C GLY A 36 -27.90 24.36 -15.53
N SER A 37 -29.00 24.98 -15.95
CA SER A 37 -29.93 24.50 -16.97
C SER A 37 -29.33 24.28 -18.37
N THR A 38 -28.11 24.76 -18.63
CA THR A 38 -27.44 24.63 -19.94
C THR A 38 -26.56 23.42 -20.07
N MET A 39 -26.38 22.63 -18.99
CA MET A 39 -25.43 21.53 -18.96
C MET A 39 -26.07 20.19 -19.36
N LYS A 40 -25.42 19.49 -20.29
CA LYS A 40 -25.75 18.11 -20.65
C LYS A 40 -24.63 17.21 -20.10
N PHE A 41 -24.95 16.43 -19.10
CA PHE A 41 -24.05 15.40 -18.55
C PHE A 41 -24.79 14.06 -18.60
N ASP A 42 -24.13 13.01 -19.12
CA ASP A 42 -24.78 11.70 -19.29
C ASP A 42 -25.19 11.14 -17.91
N GLY A 43 -26.45 10.75 -17.82
CA GLY A 43 -27.05 10.22 -16.60
C GLY A 43 -27.53 11.28 -15.58
N LEU A 44 -27.53 12.57 -15.94
CA LEU A 44 -28.05 13.63 -15.06
C LEU A 44 -29.56 13.40 -14.82
N PRO A 45 -30.04 13.47 -13.55
CA PRO A 45 -31.47 13.43 -13.26
C PRO A 45 -32.28 14.53 -14.01
N ALA A 46 -33.52 14.22 -14.42
CA ALA A 46 -34.33 15.11 -15.22
C ALA A 46 -34.70 16.44 -14.51
N ASP A 47 -34.68 16.45 -13.18
CA ASP A 47 -34.91 17.62 -12.32
C ASP A 47 -33.66 18.46 -12.09
N GLY A 48 -32.48 18.01 -12.57
CA GLY A 48 -31.20 18.69 -12.43
C GLY A 48 -30.62 18.63 -11.01
N VAL A 49 -31.24 17.90 -10.07
CA VAL A 49 -30.76 17.77 -8.69
C VAL A 49 -29.77 16.62 -8.60
N LEU A 50 -28.59 16.88 -8.04
CA LEU A 50 -27.54 15.87 -7.85
C LEU A 50 -27.91 14.90 -6.72
N THR A 51 -28.20 13.65 -7.09
CA THR A 51 -28.43 12.58 -6.12
C THR A 51 -27.12 11.93 -5.69
N PRO A 52 -27.02 11.37 -4.46
CA PRO A 52 -25.82 10.66 -4.01
C PRO A 52 -25.44 9.49 -4.94
N GLU A 53 -26.43 8.80 -5.52
CA GLU A 53 -26.23 7.68 -6.45
C GLU A 53 -25.61 8.14 -7.78
N PHE A 54 -26.09 9.25 -8.34
CA PHE A 54 -25.48 9.86 -9.52
C PHE A 54 -24.04 10.29 -9.23
N LEU A 55 -23.81 11.00 -8.12
CA LEU A 55 -22.46 11.46 -7.73
C LEU A 55 -21.47 10.31 -7.49
N ALA A 56 -21.95 9.17 -7.03
CA ALA A 56 -21.12 7.97 -6.87
C ALA A 56 -20.71 7.35 -8.21
N SER A 57 -21.54 7.48 -9.25
CA SER A 57 -21.25 6.97 -10.60
C SER A 57 -20.28 7.84 -11.42
N VAL A 58 -20.12 9.12 -11.03
CA VAL A 58 -19.26 10.08 -11.75
C VAL A 58 -17.82 9.94 -11.29
N GLN A 59 -16.86 9.86 -12.21
CA GLN A 59 -15.45 9.87 -11.87
C GLN A 59 -15.04 11.19 -11.22
N GLY A 60 -14.07 11.14 -10.28
CA GLY A 60 -13.70 12.29 -9.45
C GLY A 60 -13.38 13.55 -10.25
N TYR A 61 -12.57 13.44 -11.31
CA TYR A 61 -12.19 14.59 -12.13
C TYR A 61 -13.32 15.15 -12.99
N ASP A 62 -14.30 14.33 -13.38
CA ASP A 62 -15.46 14.76 -14.15
C ASP A 62 -16.39 15.66 -13.32
N LEU A 63 -16.33 15.56 -11.99
CA LEU A 63 -17.03 16.47 -11.08
C LEU A 63 -16.63 17.94 -11.28
N PHE A 64 -15.40 18.21 -11.69
CA PHE A 64 -14.92 19.57 -11.98
C PHE A 64 -15.51 20.17 -13.25
N GLY A 65 -16.09 19.34 -14.12
CA GLY A 65 -16.86 19.76 -15.29
C GLY A 65 -18.26 20.26 -14.95
N LEU A 66 -18.79 19.98 -13.77
CA LEU A 66 -20.13 20.39 -13.36
C LEU A 66 -20.18 21.92 -13.16
N ARG A 67 -21.26 22.55 -13.68
CA ARG A 67 -21.59 23.95 -13.47
C ARG A 67 -22.83 24.01 -12.61
N MET A 68 -22.68 24.57 -11.41
CA MET A 68 -23.77 24.64 -10.46
C MET A 68 -24.58 25.91 -10.64
N GLU A 69 -25.89 25.86 -10.32
CA GLU A 69 -26.76 27.02 -10.31
C GLU A 69 -26.46 27.92 -9.11
N GLU A 70 -26.11 27.30 -7.99
CA GLU A 70 -25.80 27.99 -6.75
C GLU A 70 -24.29 28.34 -6.66
N GLU A 71 -23.99 29.60 -6.36
CA GLU A 71 -22.61 30.10 -6.23
C GLU A 71 -21.80 29.36 -5.14
N VAL A 72 -22.47 28.98 -4.05
CA VAL A 72 -21.84 28.23 -2.95
C VAL A 72 -21.38 26.84 -3.39
N ALA A 73 -22.23 26.12 -4.14
CA ALA A 73 -21.90 24.81 -4.65
C ALA A 73 -20.78 24.87 -5.71
N GLN A 74 -20.78 25.89 -6.56
CA GLN A 74 -19.70 26.14 -7.51
C GLN A 74 -18.38 26.43 -6.77
N HIS A 75 -18.42 27.21 -5.70
CA HIS A 75 -17.24 27.52 -4.87
C HIS A 75 -16.61 26.27 -4.25
N PHE A 76 -17.39 25.26 -3.83
CA PHE A 76 -16.84 23.97 -3.34
C PHE A 76 -16.05 23.25 -4.41
N ILE A 77 -16.52 23.26 -5.66
CA ILE A 77 -15.81 22.66 -6.80
C ILE A 77 -14.46 23.37 -7.00
N ASP A 78 -14.49 24.70 -7.04
CA ASP A 78 -13.29 25.52 -7.30
C ASP A 78 -12.27 25.37 -6.17
N LEU A 79 -12.68 25.35 -4.90
CA LEU A 79 -11.80 25.13 -3.76
C LEU A 79 -11.18 23.73 -3.80
N THR A 80 -11.96 22.72 -4.11
CA THR A 80 -11.48 21.33 -4.19
C THR A 80 -10.46 21.19 -5.31
N LYS A 81 -10.72 21.78 -6.47
CA LYS A 81 -9.81 21.82 -7.59
C LYS A 81 -8.48 22.48 -7.22
N GLN A 82 -8.53 23.68 -6.63
CA GLN A 82 -7.34 24.39 -6.16
C GLN A 82 -6.54 23.61 -5.13
N ALA A 83 -7.20 22.94 -4.19
CA ALA A 83 -6.53 22.13 -3.18
C ALA A 83 -5.76 20.94 -3.78
N ILE A 84 -6.35 20.25 -4.76
CA ILE A 84 -5.70 19.15 -5.46
C ILE A 84 -4.55 19.65 -6.32
N GLU A 85 -4.74 20.74 -7.08
CA GLU A 85 -3.69 21.35 -7.89
C GLU A 85 -2.50 21.79 -7.03
N HIS A 86 -2.75 22.47 -5.91
CA HIS A 86 -1.70 22.87 -4.97
C HIS A 86 -0.94 21.66 -4.41
N THR A 87 -1.63 20.58 -4.05
CA THR A 87 -0.97 19.35 -3.58
C THR A 87 -0.09 18.74 -4.66
N ARG A 88 -0.53 18.75 -5.91
CA ARG A 88 0.22 18.25 -7.06
C ARG A 88 1.49 19.06 -7.31
N GLU A 89 1.38 20.39 -7.28
CA GLU A 89 2.52 21.29 -7.44
C GLU A 89 3.54 21.12 -6.30
N ASP A 90 3.05 20.99 -5.06
CA ASP A 90 3.90 20.79 -3.88
C ASP A 90 4.65 19.46 -3.95
N ASN A 91 3.99 18.40 -4.38
CA ASN A 91 4.61 17.10 -4.60
C ASN A 91 5.66 17.14 -5.73
N ALA A 92 5.38 17.85 -6.83
CA ALA A 92 6.34 18.05 -7.90
C ALA A 92 7.59 18.79 -7.39
N ARG A 93 7.40 19.86 -6.62
CA ARG A 93 8.50 20.63 -5.99
C ARG A 93 9.32 19.76 -5.02
N LYS A 94 8.67 18.98 -4.17
CA LYS A 94 9.35 18.04 -3.26
C LYS A 94 10.18 17.02 -4.01
N TYR A 95 9.66 16.51 -5.12
CA TYR A 95 10.39 15.57 -5.97
C TYR A 95 11.64 16.21 -6.59
N GLU A 96 11.52 17.42 -7.12
CA GLU A 96 12.67 18.16 -7.70
C GLU A 96 13.77 18.41 -6.66
N ILE A 97 13.40 18.90 -5.47
CA ILE A 97 14.37 19.14 -4.38
C ILE A 97 15.08 17.84 -4.00
N LYS A 98 14.35 16.73 -3.93
CA LYS A 98 14.92 15.42 -3.61
C LYS A 98 15.84 14.91 -4.71
N ASN A 99 15.43 15.09 -5.97
CA ASN A 99 16.22 14.73 -7.13
C ASN A 99 17.55 15.52 -7.17
N ASP A 100 17.49 16.82 -6.98
CA ASP A 100 18.65 17.70 -6.95
C ASP A 100 19.64 17.31 -5.84
N LYS A 101 19.13 17.06 -4.62
CA LYS A 101 19.98 16.61 -3.51
C LYS A 101 20.66 15.27 -3.78
N LEU A 102 19.97 14.32 -4.42
CA LEU A 102 20.53 13.01 -4.76
C LEU A 102 21.48 13.07 -5.97
N THR A 103 21.29 14.02 -6.87
CA THR A 103 22.13 14.20 -8.07
C THR A 103 23.40 14.97 -7.76
N ARG A 104 23.29 16.03 -6.97
CA ARG A 104 24.48 16.85 -6.56
C ARG A 104 25.32 16.13 -5.51
N GLY A 105 24.74 15.19 -4.75
CA GLY A 105 25.38 14.55 -3.62
C GLY A 105 25.41 15.42 -2.35
N ASP A 106 25.96 14.88 -1.28
CA ASP A 106 26.15 15.63 -0.03
C ASP A 106 27.28 16.62 -0.20
N GLU A 107 27.10 17.83 0.30
CA GLU A 107 28.19 18.81 0.38
C GLU A 107 29.24 18.27 1.36
N LEU A 108 30.48 18.13 0.85
CA LEU A 108 31.61 17.70 1.69
C LEU A 108 32.12 18.87 2.51
N PRO A 109 32.54 18.64 3.76
CA PRO A 109 33.19 19.70 4.55
C PRO A 109 34.43 20.27 3.84
N PRO A 110 34.81 21.53 4.09
CA PRO A 110 36.00 22.13 3.50
C PRO A 110 37.25 21.28 3.74
N GLY A 111 38.01 20.98 2.71
CA GLY A 111 39.23 20.17 2.77
C GLY A 111 39.02 18.66 2.60
N VAL A 112 37.76 18.19 2.49
CA VAL A 112 37.44 16.77 2.21
C VAL A 112 37.24 16.59 0.71
N LEU A 113 38.07 15.79 0.07
CA LEU A 113 37.96 15.48 -1.36
C LEU A 113 36.94 14.37 -1.64
N LYS A 114 36.84 13.38 -0.76
CA LYS A 114 35.97 12.22 -0.91
C LYS A 114 35.66 11.59 0.44
N MET A 115 34.43 11.18 0.64
CA MET A 115 34.00 10.38 1.79
C MET A 115 33.72 8.95 1.33
N VAL A 116 34.30 7.98 2.02
CA VAL A 116 34.06 6.55 1.79
C VAL A 116 33.45 5.97 3.04
N LYS A 117 32.22 5.40 2.91
CA LYS A 117 31.55 4.64 3.97
C LYS A 117 31.81 3.16 3.73
N VAL A 118 32.52 2.52 4.62
CA VAL A 118 32.78 1.07 4.58
C VAL A 118 31.83 0.39 5.55
N TYR A 119 31.04 -0.54 5.03
CA TYR A 119 30.12 -1.35 5.83
C TYR A 119 30.75 -2.73 6.03
N ILE A 120 30.84 -3.17 7.28
CA ILE A 120 31.35 -4.48 7.66
C ILE A 120 30.16 -5.28 8.18
N ALA A 121 29.92 -6.46 7.61
CA ALA A 121 28.92 -7.40 8.09
C ALA A 121 29.60 -8.49 8.94
N GLU A 122 29.15 -8.63 10.18
CA GLU A 122 29.58 -9.69 11.09
C GLU A 122 28.38 -10.55 11.48
N ARG A 123 28.49 -11.86 11.32
CA ARG A 123 27.46 -12.81 11.73
C ARG A 123 27.73 -13.32 13.15
N ARG A 124 26.88 -12.92 14.08
CA ARG A 124 26.92 -13.40 15.47
C ARG A 124 25.72 -14.34 15.73
N ARG A 125 25.98 -15.37 16.55
CA ARG A 125 24.91 -16.24 17.02
C ARG A 125 24.13 -15.53 18.13
N LEU A 126 22.83 -15.70 18.12
CA LEU A 126 21.94 -15.23 19.18
C LEU A 126 22.24 -15.98 20.47
N GLN A 127 22.30 -15.26 21.60
CA GLN A 127 22.54 -15.81 22.92
C GLN A 127 21.46 -15.41 23.92
N PRO A 128 21.20 -16.20 24.97
CA PRO A 128 20.35 -15.76 26.08
C PRO A 128 20.87 -14.44 26.64
N GLY A 129 19.98 -13.49 26.90
CA GLY A 129 20.34 -12.13 27.31
C GLY A 129 20.35 -11.11 26.18
N ASP A 130 20.40 -11.52 24.92
CA ASP A 130 20.35 -10.61 23.79
C ASP A 130 18.94 -9.99 23.67
N LYS A 131 18.91 -8.71 23.32
CA LYS A 131 17.66 -7.96 23.17
C LYS A 131 17.16 -8.04 21.75
N MET A 132 15.93 -8.48 21.59
CA MET A 132 15.22 -8.52 20.32
C MET A 132 13.95 -7.66 20.34
N ALA A 133 13.54 -7.18 19.19
CA ALA A 133 12.31 -6.41 19.04
C ALA A 133 11.71 -6.61 17.66
N GLY A 134 10.38 -6.55 17.59
CA GLY A 134 9.65 -6.41 16.33
C GLY A 134 9.36 -4.94 16.00
N ARG A 135 8.48 -4.73 15.02
CA ARG A 135 8.09 -3.39 14.53
C ARG A 135 7.02 -2.69 15.36
N HIS A 136 6.48 -3.34 16.38
CA HIS A 136 5.32 -2.88 17.17
C HIS A 136 5.68 -2.53 18.63
N GLY A 137 6.94 -2.19 18.90
CA GLY A 137 7.38 -1.90 20.26
C GLY A 137 7.45 -3.12 21.18
N ASN A 138 7.33 -4.32 20.65
CA ASN A 138 7.38 -5.61 21.32
C ASN A 138 8.84 -6.02 21.58
N LYS A 139 9.52 -5.24 22.39
CA LYS A 139 10.91 -5.53 22.81
C LYS A 139 10.95 -6.60 23.89
N GLY A 140 11.90 -7.49 23.78
CA GLY A 140 12.12 -8.55 24.75
C GLY A 140 13.58 -9.00 24.81
N VAL A 141 13.91 -9.78 25.81
CA VAL A 141 15.22 -10.39 25.98
C VAL A 141 15.08 -11.90 25.78
N VAL A 142 15.99 -12.49 25.03
CA VAL A 142 16.04 -13.94 24.83
C VAL A 142 16.29 -14.61 26.17
N SER A 143 15.31 -15.38 26.64
CA SER A 143 15.40 -16.09 27.93
C SER A 143 15.99 -17.47 27.78
N LYS A 144 15.68 -18.18 26.70
CA LYS A 144 16.12 -19.55 26.45
C LYS A 144 16.23 -19.80 24.94
N ILE A 145 17.21 -20.61 24.56
CA ILE A 145 17.32 -21.19 23.21
C ILE A 145 16.94 -22.66 23.36
N CYS A 146 15.88 -23.06 22.67
CA CYS A 146 15.37 -24.43 22.69
C CYS A 146 15.88 -25.22 21.48
N PRO A 147 16.12 -26.54 21.62
CA PRO A 147 16.28 -27.43 20.48
C PRO A 147 15.05 -27.38 19.58
N VAL A 148 15.25 -27.67 18.29
CA VAL A 148 14.16 -27.62 17.29
C VAL A 148 13.04 -28.58 17.62
N GLU A 149 13.36 -29.71 18.22
CA GLU A 149 12.43 -30.77 18.61
C GLU A 149 11.47 -30.36 19.75
N ASP A 150 11.91 -29.39 20.58
CA ASP A 150 11.12 -28.86 21.70
C ASP A 150 10.26 -27.65 21.29
N MET A 151 10.37 -27.19 20.05
CA MET A 151 9.60 -26.03 19.57
C MET A 151 8.22 -26.45 19.10
N PRO A 152 7.17 -25.59 19.27
CA PRO A 152 5.88 -25.80 18.66
C PRO A 152 6.00 -25.93 17.13
N TYR A 153 5.22 -26.78 16.52
CA TYR A 153 5.27 -27.06 15.09
C TYR A 153 3.88 -27.02 14.45
N MET A 154 3.87 -26.70 13.15
CA MET A 154 2.65 -26.72 12.33
C MET A 154 2.29 -28.14 11.89
N ALA A 155 1.11 -28.31 11.30
CA ALA A 155 0.62 -29.60 10.81
C ALA A 155 1.54 -30.27 9.75
N ASP A 156 2.33 -29.47 9.04
CA ASP A 156 3.33 -29.92 8.06
C ASP A 156 4.69 -30.25 8.68
N GLY A 157 4.81 -30.18 10.02
CA GLY A 157 6.03 -30.47 10.77
C GLY A 157 7.04 -29.33 10.85
N ARG A 158 6.75 -28.16 10.31
CA ARG A 158 7.66 -27.00 10.44
C ARG A 158 7.60 -26.40 11.82
N PRO A 159 8.75 -26.26 12.53
CA PRO A 159 8.80 -25.65 13.84
C PRO A 159 8.64 -24.14 13.78
N ALA A 160 8.16 -23.55 14.86
CA ALA A 160 8.19 -22.11 15.05
C ALA A 160 9.61 -21.63 15.32
N ASP A 161 10.00 -20.49 14.72
CA ASP A 161 11.34 -19.91 14.91
C ASP A 161 11.47 -19.18 16.25
N ILE A 162 10.41 -18.52 16.70
CA ILE A 162 10.38 -17.73 17.93
C ILE A 162 9.04 -17.92 18.63
N VAL A 163 9.09 -18.10 19.94
CA VAL A 163 7.92 -18.10 20.82
C VAL A 163 7.97 -16.87 21.71
N LEU A 164 6.92 -16.07 21.69
CA LEU A 164 6.80 -14.84 22.47
C LEU A 164 5.84 -15.04 23.64
N ASN A 165 6.11 -14.35 24.76
CA ASN A 165 5.20 -14.34 25.89
C ASN A 165 3.93 -13.55 25.56
N PRO A 166 2.73 -14.17 25.56
CA PRO A 166 1.47 -13.51 25.19
C PRO A 166 1.07 -12.41 26.17
N LEU A 167 1.53 -12.43 27.42
CA LEU A 167 1.21 -11.40 28.42
C LEU A 167 1.77 -10.02 28.03
N GLY A 168 2.77 -9.95 27.15
CA GLY A 168 3.32 -8.69 26.65
C GLY A 168 2.38 -7.95 25.68
N VAL A 169 1.33 -8.58 25.14
CA VAL A 169 0.42 -7.98 24.15
C VAL A 169 -0.70 -7.19 24.82
N PRO A 170 -1.51 -7.73 25.78
CA PRO A 170 -2.64 -7.01 26.35
C PRO A 170 -2.21 -5.77 27.11
N SER A 171 -1.10 -5.84 27.87
CA SER A 171 -0.61 -4.73 28.70
C SER A 171 -0.09 -3.55 27.86
N ARG A 172 0.39 -3.81 26.66
CA ARG A 172 0.98 -2.78 25.78
C ARG A 172 0.08 -2.36 24.62
N MET A 173 -1.08 -3.00 24.46
CA MET A 173 -2.09 -2.70 23.45
C MET A 173 -1.55 -2.67 21.99
N ASN A 174 -0.43 -3.35 21.73
CA ASN A 174 0.20 -3.43 20.41
C ASN A 174 -0.34 -4.63 19.61
N ILE A 175 -1.64 -4.65 19.39
CA ILE A 175 -2.38 -5.72 18.70
C ILE A 175 -1.92 -5.88 17.25
N GLY A 176 -1.40 -4.81 16.65
CA GLY A 176 -0.87 -4.83 15.29
C GLY A 176 0.14 -5.95 15.00
N GLN A 177 0.93 -6.38 16.01
CA GLN A 177 1.83 -7.53 15.85
C GLN A 177 1.10 -8.84 15.57
N VAL A 178 -0.09 -9.04 16.15
CA VAL A 178 -0.91 -10.24 15.92
C VAL A 178 -1.47 -10.21 14.49
N LEU A 179 -1.99 -9.06 14.06
CA LEU A 179 -2.48 -8.87 12.70
C LEU A 179 -1.35 -9.04 11.67
N GLU A 180 -0.16 -8.54 11.97
CA GLU A 180 1.03 -8.73 11.11
C GLU A 180 1.37 -10.21 10.92
N VAL A 181 1.36 -11.00 12.00
CA VAL A 181 1.66 -12.43 11.93
C VAL A 181 0.60 -13.17 11.11
N HIS A 182 -0.69 -12.87 11.32
CA HIS A 182 -1.77 -13.47 10.55
C HIS A 182 -1.67 -13.14 9.06
N LEU A 183 -1.47 -11.87 8.72
CA LEU A 183 -1.31 -11.44 7.33
C LEU A 183 -0.04 -12.05 6.69
N GLY A 184 1.06 -12.09 7.42
CA GLY A 184 2.30 -12.72 6.97
C GLY A 184 2.14 -14.21 6.72
N TRP A 185 1.36 -14.90 7.54
CA TRP A 185 1.05 -16.32 7.36
C TRP A 185 0.18 -16.53 6.11
N ALA A 186 -0.85 -15.72 5.90
CA ALA A 186 -1.65 -15.74 4.68
C ALA A 186 -0.79 -15.49 3.43
N ALA A 187 0.07 -14.47 3.47
CA ALA A 187 1.02 -14.15 2.41
C ALA A 187 1.95 -15.33 2.06
N LYS A 188 2.45 -16.01 3.08
CA LYS A 188 3.28 -17.23 2.91
C LYS A 188 2.48 -18.40 2.34
N GLY A 189 1.24 -18.59 2.80
CA GLY A 189 0.32 -19.61 2.32
C GLY A 189 -0.01 -19.43 0.82
N LEU A 190 -0.23 -18.19 0.40
CA LEU A 190 -0.39 -17.87 -1.04
C LEU A 190 0.86 -18.26 -1.85
N GLY A 191 2.06 -18.00 -1.31
CA GLY A 191 3.31 -18.41 -1.95
C GLY A 191 3.41 -19.94 -2.12
N TRP A 192 3.07 -20.72 -1.10
CA TRP A 192 3.02 -22.19 -1.20
C TRP A 192 1.98 -22.68 -2.20
N ARG A 193 0.84 -22.02 -2.30
CA ARG A 193 -0.16 -22.34 -3.30
C ARG A 193 0.35 -22.08 -4.71
N ILE A 194 1.02 -20.94 -4.94
CA ILE A 194 1.68 -20.63 -6.22
C ILE A 194 2.75 -21.66 -6.53
N GLU A 195 3.59 -22.04 -5.57
CA GLU A 195 4.61 -23.09 -5.78
C GLU A 195 4.01 -24.43 -6.23
N LYS A 196 2.87 -24.83 -5.61
CA LYS A 196 2.15 -26.02 -5.99
C LYS A 196 1.58 -25.90 -7.40
N MET A 197 0.95 -24.75 -7.72
CA MET A 197 0.39 -24.49 -9.04
C MET A 197 1.45 -24.51 -10.14
N LEU A 198 2.64 -23.98 -9.89
CA LEU A 198 3.77 -24.02 -10.84
C LEU A 198 4.20 -25.44 -11.22
N LYS A 199 3.92 -26.45 -10.37
CA LYS A 199 4.24 -27.84 -10.64
C LYS A 199 3.12 -28.60 -11.34
N THR A 200 1.86 -28.16 -11.18
CA THR A 200 0.68 -28.94 -11.57
C THR A 200 -0.23 -28.25 -12.59
N GLU A 201 -0.16 -26.92 -12.74
CA GLU A 201 -1.15 -26.15 -13.46
C GLU A 201 -0.58 -25.42 -14.68
N THR A 202 -1.47 -24.97 -15.56
CA THR A 202 -1.13 -24.23 -16.78
C THR A 202 -0.90 -22.74 -16.51
N ALA A 203 -0.17 -22.04 -17.39
CA ALA A 203 0.05 -20.61 -17.30
C ALA A 203 -1.26 -19.82 -17.21
N ARG A 204 -2.33 -20.28 -17.89
CA ARG A 204 -3.65 -19.63 -17.84
C ARG A 204 -4.28 -19.67 -16.43
N GLN A 205 -4.17 -20.78 -15.73
CA GLN A 205 -4.71 -20.93 -14.36
C GLN A 205 -3.92 -20.08 -13.37
N ILE A 206 -2.59 -20.06 -13.53
CA ILE A 206 -1.71 -19.19 -12.71
C ILE A 206 -2.02 -17.72 -12.97
N ARG A 207 -2.26 -17.30 -14.22
CA ARG A 207 -2.66 -15.94 -14.57
C ARG A 207 -3.98 -15.54 -13.89
N ALA A 208 -4.98 -16.42 -13.94
CA ALA A 208 -6.28 -16.17 -13.29
C ALA A 208 -6.11 -16.00 -11.78
N PHE A 209 -5.29 -16.84 -11.15
CA PHE A 209 -5.03 -16.75 -9.70
C PHE A 209 -4.25 -15.48 -9.33
N LEU A 210 -3.23 -15.11 -10.10
CA LEU A 210 -2.49 -13.86 -9.87
C LEU A 210 -3.38 -12.63 -10.10
N ASN A 211 -4.24 -12.64 -11.11
CA ASN A 211 -5.24 -11.58 -11.32
C ASN A 211 -6.19 -11.45 -10.11
N GLU A 212 -6.61 -12.55 -9.51
CA GLU A 212 -7.43 -12.52 -8.31
C GLU A 212 -6.68 -11.85 -7.14
N ILE A 213 -5.39 -12.14 -6.95
CA ILE A 213 -4.58 -11.57 -5.87
C ILE A 213 -4.34 -10.07 -6.09
N TYR A 214 -3.88 -9.69 -7.28
CA TYR A 214 -3.43 -8.31 -7.55
C TYR A 214 -4.57 -7.34 -7.82
N ASN A 215 -5.65 -7.80 -8.45
CA ASN A 215 -6.74 -6.92 -8.90
C ASN A 215 -7.93 -6.86 -7.93
N ARG A 216 -7.82 -7.51 -6.76
CA ARG A 216 -8.87 -7.50 -5.73
C ARG A 216 -8.96 -6.18 -4.95
N THR A 217 -7.90 -5.39 -4.93
CA THR A 217 -7.77 -4.18 -4.10
C THR A 217 -7.48 -2.92 -4.92
N GLY A 218 -8.39 -2.52 -5.79
CA GLY A 218 -8.45 -1.15 -6.35
C GLY A 218 -7.28 -0.64 -7.20
N LYS A 219 -6.10 -1.26 -7.20
CA LYS A 219 -5.05 -1.07 -8.21
C LYS A 219 -5.17 -2.19 -9.23
N HIS A 220 -5.50 -1.87 -10.46
CA HIS A 220 -5.46 -2.84 -11.54
C HIS A 220 -4.05 -2.94 -12.12
N GLU A 221 -3.42 -4.09 -11.92
CA GLU A 221 -2.21 -4.45 -12.66
C GLU A 221 -2.63 -5.26 -13.90
N ASP A 222 -2.16 -4.82 -15.07
CA ASP A 222 -2.44 -5.52 -16.32
C ASP A 222 -1.52 -6.74 -16.46
N LEU A 223 -1.97 -7.86 -15.90
CA LEU A 223 -1.27 -9.14 -16.02
C LEU A 223 -1.59 -9.85 -17.34
N ASP A 224 -2.59 -9.38 -18.08
CA ASP A 224 -3.00 -9.98 -19.35
C ASP A 224 -2.06 -9.59 -20.50
N SER A 225 -1.39 -8.45 -20.40
CA SER A 225 -0.36 -8.01 -21.34
C SER A 225 0.98 -8.77 -21.22
N LEU A 226 1.20 -9.47 -20.09
CA LEU A 226 2.43 -10.22 -19.87
C LEU A 226 2.47 -11.51 -20.71
N SER A 227 3.64 -11.81 -21.28
CA SER A 227 3.89 -13.12 -21.90
C SER A 227 3.86 -14.25 -20.85
N ASP A 228 3.59 -15.47 -21.28
CA ASP A 228 3.58 -16.62 -20.37
C ASP A 228 4.93 -16.84 -19.69
N GLU A 229 6.05 -16.52 -20.35
CA GLU A 229 7.38 -16.61 -19.75
C GLU A 229 7.60 -15.58 -18.65
N GLU A 230 7.16 -14.34 -18.85
CA GLU A 230 7.24 -13.28 -17.85
C GLU A 230 6.34 -13.57 -16.65
N LEU A 231 5.12 -14.05 -16.92
CA LEU A 231 4.20 -14.49 -15.89
C LEU A 231 4.80 -15.61 -15.02
N MET A 232 5.39 -16.62 -15.67
CA MET A 232 6.02 -17.74 -14.95
C MET A 232 7.24 -17.28 -14.15
N ARG A 233 8.00 -16.29 -14.64
CA ARG A 233 9.09 -15.67 -13.88
C ARG A 233 8.58 -14.93 -12.66
N MET A 234 7.52 -14.15 -12.82
CA MET A 234 6.85 -13.47 -11.72
C MET A 234 6.34 -14.46 -10.67
N ALA A 235 5.63 -15.51 -11.10
CA ALA A 235 5.13 -16.55 -10.21
C ALA A 235 6.26 -17.26 -9.44
N ARG A 236 7.41 -17.54 -10.06
CA ARG A 236 8.58 -18.09 -9.37
C ARG A 236 9.13 -17.16 -8.29
N ASN A 237 9.10 -15.85 -8.50
CA ASN A 237 9.55 -14.89 -7.49
C ASN A 237 8.59 -14.85 -6.27
N LEU A 238 7.33 -15.25 -6.45
CA LEU A 238 6.31 -15.25 -5.41
C LEU A 238 6.21 -16.56 -4.62
N GLN A 239 6.99 -17.60 -4.95
CA GLN A 239 6.97 -18.89 -4.23
C GLN A 239 7.26 -18.75 -2.73
N ASN A 240 8.09 -17.80 -2.36
CA ASN A 240 8.46 -17.57 -0.97
C ASN A 240 7.45 -16.73 -0.17
N GLY A 241 6.40 -16.27 -0.81
CA GLY A 241 5.33 -15.46 -0.26
C GLY A 241 5.01 -14.28 -1.15
N VAL A 242 3.77 -13.83 -1.09
CA VAL A 242 3.29 -12.64 -1.80
C VAL A 242 3.54 -11.41 -0.92
N PRO A 243 4.34 -10.42 -1.33
CA PRO A 243 4.56 -9.23 -0.54
C PRO A 243 3.34 -8.31 -0.58
N PHE A 244 2.92 -7.84 0.59
CA PHE A 244 1.88 -6.83 0.74
C PHE A 244 2.48 -5.52 1.22
N ALA A 245 2.05 -4.42 0.62
CA ALA A 245 2.41 -3.08 1.05
C ALA A 245 1.21 -2.15 0.86
N THR A 246 0.92 -1.35 1.88
CA THR A 246 -0.11 -0.32 1.82
C THR A 246 0.52 1.04 2.11
N PRO A 247 -0.03 2.15 1.55
CA PRO A 247 0.33 3.49 1.97
C PRO A 247 0.07 3.71 3.46
N VAL A 248 0.82 4.61 4.09
CA VAL A 248 0.79 4.82 5.55
C VAL A 248 -0.60 5.18 6.07
N PHE A 249 -1.37 5.98 5.32
CA PHE A 249 -2.70 6.43 5.70
C PHE A 249 -3.84 5.80 4.89
N ASP A 250 -3.54 4.75 4.13
CA ASP A 250 -4.50 4.02 3.29
C ASP A 250 -4.26 2.52 3.45
N GLY A 251 -4.30 2.07 4.70
CA GLY A 251 -4.15 0.66 5.05
C GLY A 251 -5.37 -0.15 4.65
N ALA A 252 -5.19 -1.48 4.59
CA ALA A 252 -6.28 -2.40 4.35
C ALA A 252 -7.29 -2.36 5.51
N ASN A 253 -8.57 -2.41 5.17
CA ASN A 253 -9.64 -2.54 6.15
C ASN A 253 -9.83 -4.01 6.60
N GLU A 254 -10.64 -4.21 7.64
CA GLU A 254 -10.88 -5.56 8.21
C GLU A 254 -11.46 -6.54 7.18
N GLU A 255 -12.38 -6.08 6.32
CA GLU A 255 -13.00 -6.91 5.29
C GLU A 255 -11.98 -7.39 4.26
N GLN A 256 -11.10 -6.50 3.82
CA GLN A 256 -10.02 -6.83 2.89
C GLN A 256 -9.04 -7.85 3.46
N ILE A 257 -8.71 -7.72 4.76
CA ILE A 257 -7.83 -8.68 5.44
C ILE A 257 -8.51 -10.05 5.58
N ARG A 258 -9.81 -10.09 5.86
CA ARG A 258 -10.57 -11.36 5.99
C ARG A 258 -10.74 -12.07 4.64
N MET A 259 -10.77 -11.34 3.55
CA MET A 259 -10.91 -11.92 2.20
C MET A 259 -9.64 -12.60 1.68
N MET A 260 -8.51 -12.35 2.31
CA MET A 260 -7.22 -12.98 2.00
C MET A 260 -7.06 -14.32 2.68
#